data_1f69c5358eea926e371d6dfb71068543
#
_entry.id   1f69c5358eea926e371d6dfb71068543
#
_cell.length_a   1.000
_cell.length_b   1.000
_cell.length_c   1.000
_cell.angle_alpha   90.00
_cell.angle_beta   90.00
_cell.angle_gamma   90.00
#
_symmetry.space_group_name_H-M   'P 1'
#
loop_
_entity.id
_entity.type
_entity.pdbx_description
1 polymer ?
#
loop_
_entity_poly.entity_id
_entity_poly.type
_entity_poly.pdbx_seq_one_letter_code
_entity_poly.pdbx_strand_id
1 'polypeptide(L)'
;MIEIAIERINASRKVLIGLSVDMCLTSDWFHANRSTNVLIRIERTKIRISVKASFIFLALARSLSIFIYYQYFFSMILVMKKTLLPLSGSEPKYTQRLWGRTVGVGNNNCYAYAVGDYEKMRLQKSVPGERAGIRNLSHTYTNCRGLPQRVIADNPKKVYRAKAEEKCKPNHYKVMMFVAPGNKRNYFRQGDFHFYKQHGEVEYKVKKGNTYESIAKFFKVPVSRVKRAGKLVPGKLLKFKANVFSHKRGWATGPLLIDAKGKSIQDPRIASRDYPGLNYKKYCSSFCVKNRGIKVGHTHPKIVKKTR
;
A
#
# COMPACT_ATOMS: atom_id res chain seq x y z
N MET A 1 29.97 25.22 -7.15
CA MET A 1 28.53 24.95 -7.17
C MET A 1 28.28 23.95 -8.29
N ILE A 2 27.74 22.80 -7.99
CA ILE A 2 27.33 21.80 -8.99
C ILE A 2 25.82 21.79 -8.99
N GLU A 3 25.21 22.16 -10.10
CA GLU A 3 23.77 22.15 -10.28
C GLU A 3 23.38 20.85 -10.98
N ILE A 4 22.56 20.02 -10.32
CA ILE A 4 22.06 18.77 -10.85
C ILE A 4 20.57 18.96 -11.15
N ALA A 5 20.21 19.00 -12.41
CA ALA A 5 18.84 19.03 -12.83
C ALA A 5 18.36 17.61 -13.20
N ILE A 6 17.32 17.13 -12.55
CA ILE A 6 16.69 15.84 -12.83
C ILE A 6 15.37 16.10 -13.55
N GLU A 7 15.32 15.73 -14.82
CA GLU A 7 14.13 15.83 -15.63
C GLU A 7 13.41 14.48 -15.66
N ARG A 8 12.23 14.42 -15.08
CA ARG A 8 11.36 13.24 -15.15
C ARG A 8 10.37 13.43 -16.28
N ILE A 9 10.56 12.71 -17.36
CA ILE A 9 9.64 12.73 -18.49
C ILE A 9 8.48 11.77 -18.20
N ASN A 10 7.35 12.31 -17.77
CA ASN A 10 6.06 11.62 -17.85
C ASN A 10 5.33 12.12 -19.09
N ALA A 11 4.57 11.24 -19.75
CA ALA A 11 3.90 11.51 -21.03
C ALA A 11 2.95 12.73 -21.05
N SER A 12 2.78 13.44 -19.95
CA SER A 12 1.88 14.60 -19.86
C SER A 12 2.35 15.78 -19.00
N ARG A 13 3.52 15.74 -18.33
CA ARG A 13 4.08 16.90 -17.61
C ARG A 13 5.59 16.77 -17.41
N LYS A 14 6.35 17.77 -17.81
CA LYS A 14 7.75 17.96 -17.44
C LYS A 14 7.80 18.52 -16.02
N VAL A 15 8.40 17.79 -15.09
CA VAL A 15 8.70 18.29 -13.74
C VAL A 15 10.21 18.44 -13.65
N LEU A 16 10.66 19.68 -13.56
CA LEU A 16 12.06 20.01 -13.32
C LEU A 16 12.28 20.00 -11.79
N ILE A 17 13.11 19.09 -11.31
CA ILE A 17 13.56 19.09 -9.92
C ILE A 17 15.02 19.57 -9.93
N GLY A 18 15.23 20.80 -9.53
CA GLY A 18 16.56 21.36 -9.32
C GLY A 18 17.06 20.97 -7.94
N LEU A 19 18.22 20.33 -7.86
CA LEU A 19 18.98 20.13 -6.63
C LEU A 19 20.27 20.95 -6.74
N SER A 20 20.41 21.98 -5.92
CA SER A 20 21.68 22.70 -5.76
C SER A 20 22.46 22.05 -4.62
N VAL A 21 23.70 21.68 -4.89
CA VAL A 21 24.62 21.16 -3.89
C VAL A 21 25.75 22.17 -3.78
N ASP A 22 25.80 22.90 -2.67
CA ASP A 22 26.91 23.78 -2.35
C ASP A 22 28.08 22.96 -1.83
N MET A 23 29.10 22.78 -2.68
CA MET A 23 30.38 22.28 -2.23
C MET A 23 31.30 23.46 -2.02
N CYS A 24 31.61 23.75 -0.76
CA CYS A 24 32.65 24.69 -0.38
C CYS A 24 34.02 24.01 -0.56
N LEU A 25 34.71 24.33 -1.67
CA LEU A 25 36.11 23.98 -1.87
C LEU A 25 36.91 25.23 -1.59
N THR A 26 37.66 25.22 -0.49
CA THR A 26 38.63 26.25 -0.16
C THR A 26 39.84 26.15 -1.05
N SER A 27 40.24 27.34 -1.51
CA SER A 27 41.52 27.76 -2.09
C SER A 27 41.90 27.38 -3.51
N ASP A 28 42.02 28.45 -4.26
CA ASP A 28 43.04 28.78 -5.28
C ASP A 28 43.47 27.69 -6.25
N TRP A 29 42.93 27.75 -7.48
CA TRP A 29 43.72 27.59 -8.70
C TRP A 29 42.88 27.85 -9.98
N PHE A 30 43.36 28.76 -10.72
CA PHE A 30 43.28 29.17 -12.13
C PHE A 30 42.17 28.72 -13.13
N HIS A 31 41.82 29.71 -13.91
CA HIS A 31 40.95 29.76 -15.08
C HIS A 31 41.09 28.63 -16.09
N ALA A 32 39.95 28.06 -16.47
CA ALA A 32 39.72 27.56 -17.81
C ALA A 32 38.23 27.62 -18.16
N ASN A 33 37.94 28.28 -19.22
CA ASN A 33 36.64 28.62 -19.75
C ASN A 33 36.17 27.53 -20.75
N ARG A 34 35.54 26.44 -20.27
CA ARG A 34 34.70 25.60 -21.12
C ARG A 34 33.78 24.72 -20.28
N SER A 35 32.49 24.92 -20.48
CA SER A 35 31.45 24.06 -19.87
C SER A 35 31.16 22.87 -20.80
N THR A 36 31.31 21.67 -20.31
CA THR A 36 30.87 20.47 -21.02
C THR A 36 29.63 19.90 -20.34
N ASN A 37 28.63 19.59 -21.15
CA ASN A 37 27.44 18.88 -20.70
C ASN A 37 27.69 17.37 -20.80
N VAL A 38 27.69 16.65 -19.68
CA VAL A 38 27.76 15.19 -19.67
C VAL A 38 26.35 14.64 -19.59
N LEU A 39 25.94 13.91 -20.61
CA LEU A 39 24.65 13.28 -20.70
C LEU A 39 24.80 11.81 -20.30
N ILE A 40 24.22 11.42 -19.15
CA ILE A 40 24.17 10.01 -18.73
C ILE A 40 22.80 9.46 -19.09
N ARG A 41 22.77 8.50 -20.00
CA ARG A 41 21.54 7.82 -20.43
C ARG A 41 21.36 6.54 -19.63
N ILE A 42 20.29 6.44 -18.86
CA ILE A 42 19.94 5.22 -18.14
C ILE A 42 18.76 4.57 -18.86
N GLU A 43 19.03 3.50 -19.59
CA GLU A 43 18.06 2.87 -20.52
C GLU A 43 16.82 2.25 -19.86
N ARG A 44 16.80 2.00 -18.55
CA ARG A 44 15.66 1.33 -17.90
C ARG A 44 14.60 2.25 -17.29
N THR A 45 14.83 3.56 -17.21
CA THR A 45 13.93 4.47 -16.48
C THR A 45 13.55 5.73 -17.21
N LYS A 46 14.04 5.99 -18.43
CA LYS A 46 13.85 7.26 -19.16
C LYS A 46 14.14 8.51 -18.30
N ILE A 47 15.17 8.46 -17.49
CA ILE A 47 15.64 9.61 -16.72
C ILE A 47 16.86 10.17 -17.44
N ARG A 48 16.76 11.43 -17.82
CA ARG A 48 17.87 12.19 -18.40
C ARG A 48 18.47 13.04 -17.29
N ILE A 49 19.73 12.79 -16.95
CA ILE A 49 20.48 13.59 -15.99
C ILE A 49 21.43 14.45 -16.80
N SER A 50 21.24 15.77 -16.77
CA SER A 50 22.18 16.72 -17.35
C SER A 50 22.99 17.34 -16.23
N VAL A 51 24.31 17.16 -16.30
CA VAL A 51 25.24 17.74 -15.33
C VAL A 51 26.06 18.80 -16.05
N LYS A 52 25.90 20.08 -15.67
CA LYS A 52 26.79 21.15 -16.08
C LYS A 52 27.99 21.16 -15.17
N ALA A 53 29.13 20.73 -15.63
CA ALA A 53 30.39 20.81 -14.92
C ALA A 53 31.30 21.87 -15.58
N SER A 54 31.75 22.87 -14.83
CA SER A 54 32.84 23.77 -15.27
C SER A 54 34.16 23.06 -15.03
N PHE A 55 34.93 22.91 -16.11
CA PHE A 55 36.17 22.17 -16.13
C PHE A 55 37.29 22.93 -15.41
N ILE A 56 37.63 22.55 -14.21
CA ILE A 56 38.96 22.67 -13.64
C ILE A 56 39.18 21.55 -12.64
N PHE A 57 39.50 20.35 -13.07
CA PHE A 57 40.13 19.32 -12.20
C PHE A 57 40.19 17.97 -12.95
N LEU A 58 41.13 17.82 -13.84
CA LEU A 58 41.11 16.62 -14.71
C LEU A 58 42.16 15.55 -14.39
N ALA A 59 42.94 15.65 -13.33
CA ALA A 59 43.96 14.62 -13.06
C ALA A 59 43.85 13.89 -11.73
N LEU A 60 43.41 14.54 -10.64
CA LEU A 60 43.32 13.91 -9.31
C LEU A 60 41.89 13.67 -8.82
N ALA A 61 40.91 14.33 -9.42
CA ALA A 61 39.49 14.19 -9.07
C ALA A 61 38.78 12.97 -9.70
N ARG A 62 39.43 12.28 -10.65
CA ARG A 62 38.79 11.16 -11.34
C ARG A 62 38.42 9.98 -10.44
N SER A 63 39.27 9.63 -9.48
CA SER A 63 38.97 8.48 -8.60
C SER A 63 38.01 8.84 -7.46
N LEU A 64 38.17 10.03 -6.85
CA LEU A 64 37.33 10.45 -5.71
C LEU A 64 35.93 10.88 -6.16
N SER A 65 35.84 11.61 -7.26
CA SER A 65 34.55 12.07 -7.79
C SER A 65 33.71 10.89 -8.32
N ILE A 66 34.33 9.90 -8.93
CA ILE A 66 33.63 8.68 -9.37
C ILE A 66 33.12 7.89 -8.16
N PHE A 67 33.91 7.80 -7.08
CA PHE A 67 33.50 7.07 -5.88
C PHE A 67 32.37 7.77 -5.14
N ILE A 68 32.42 9.09 -5.00
CA ILE A 68 31.35 9.90 -4.40
C ILE A 68 30.10 9.85 -5.28
N TYR A 69 30.24 9.89 -6.62
CA TYR A 69 29.13 9.77 -7.55
C TYR A 69 28.47 8.40 -7.47
N TYR A 70 29.26 7.31 -7.35
CA TYR A 70 28.74 5.97 -7.14
C TYR A 70 28.02 5.82 -5.79
N GLN A 71 28.56 6.39 -4.73
CA GLN A 71 27.92 6.38 -3.41
C GLN A 71 26.60 7.15 -3.41
N TYR A 72 26.56 8.35 -4.01
CA TYR A 72 25.31 9.13 -4.15
C TYR A 72 24.32 8.47 -5.13
N PHE A 73 24.79 7.93 -6.23
CA PHE A 73 23.97 7.23 -7.21
C PHE A 73 23.39 5.93 -6.65
N PHE A 74 24.19 5.15 -5.91
CA PHE A 74 23.71 3.97 -5.19
C PHE A 74 22.74 4.34 -4.06
N SER A 75 23.00 5.42 -3.33
CA SER A 75 22.10 5.94 -2.30
C SER A 75 20.78 6.42 -2.90
N MET A 76 20.79 7.13 -4.03
CA MET A 76 19.57 7.52 -4.76
C MET A 76 18.82 6.32 -5.35
N ILE A 77 19.51 5.31 -5.89
CA ILE A 77 18.87 4.07 -6.36
C ILE A 77 18.27 3.29 -5.18
N LEU A 78 18.91 3.27 -4.01
CA LEU A 78 18.36 2.69 -2.79
C LEU A 78 17.10 3.42 -2.30
N VAL A 79 17.08 4.75 -2.39
CA VAL A 79 15.89 5.58 -2.03
C VAL A 79 14.74 5.39 -3.03
N MET A 80 15.04 5.08 -4.30
CA MET A 80 14.02 4.79 -5.32
C MET A 80 13.53 3.34 -5.33
N LYS A 81 14.16 2.44 -4.59
CA LYS A 81 13.60 1.10 -4.37
C LYS A 81 12.35 1.27 -3.51
N LYS A 82 11.18 1.27 -4.15
CA LYS A 82 9.87 1.29 -3.48
C LYS A 82 9.82 0.13 -2.49
N THR A 83 10.25 0.43 -1.25
CA THR A 83 10.30 -0.56 -0.19
C THR A 83 8.89 -1.06 0.08
N LEU A 84 8.71 -2.36 0.08
CA LEU A 84 7.46 -2.97 0.51
C LEU A 84 7.19 -2.54 1.95
N LEU A 85 5.92 -2.30 2.26
CA LEU A 85 5.53 -1.97 3.63
C LEU A 85 5.97 -3.08 4.59
N PRO A 86 6.49 -2.75 5.79
CA PRO A 86 7.08 -3.74 6.67
C PRO A 86 6.06 -4.75 7.18
N LEU A 87 6.50 -6.01 7.25
CA LEU A 87 5.75 -7.10 7.88
C LEU A 87 6.14 -7.20 9.36
N SER A 88 5.16 -7.45 10.23
CA SER A 88 5.39 -7.76 11.65
C SER A 88 5.89 -9.19 11.86
N GLY A 89 5.54 -10.08 10.92
CA GLY A 89 5.68 -11.52 11.03
C GLY A 89 4.44 -12.22 11.60
N SER A 90 3.39 -11.45 11.89
CA SER A 90 2.13 -11.96 12.48
C SER A 90 0.92 -11.73 11.56
N GLU A 91 1.17 -11.41 10.31
CA GLU A 91 0.13 -11.19 9.32
C GLU A 91 -0.67 -12.47 9.08
N PRO A 92 -2.00 -12.37 9.01
CA PRO A 92 -2.84 -13.50 8.65
C PRO A 92 -2.54 -13.94 7.20
N LYS A 93 -2.60 -15.25 6.97
CA LYS A 93 -2.55 -15.78 5.60
C LYS A 93 -3.73 -15.27 4.78
N TYR A 94 -3.48 -14.93 3.52
CA TYR A 94 -4.55 -14.74 2.55
C TYR A 94 -5.14 -16.08 2.15
N THR A 95 -6.45 -16.22 2.31
CA THR A 95 -7.21 -17.38 1.84
C THR A 95 -8.64 -16.98 1.52
N GLN A 96 -9.25 -17.66 0.55
CA GLN A 96 -10.66 -17.50 0.22
C GLN A 96 -11.55 -18.54 0.89
N ARG A 97 -10.99 -19.52 1.60
CA ARG A 97 -11.75 -20.69 2.10
C ARG A 97 -12.98 -20.33 2.91
N LEU A 98 -12.84 -19.38 3.85
CA LEU A 98 -13.92 -18.94 4.72
C LEU A 98 -14.66 -17.74 4.14
N TRP A 99 -13.90 -16.70 3.81
CA TRP A 99 -14.42 -15.41 3.39
C TRP A 99 -14.96 -15.36 1.96
N GLY A 100 -14.56 -16.31 1.12
CA GLY A 100 -15.02 -16.47 -0.27
C GLY A 100 -16.27 -17.32 -0.43
N ARG A 101 -16.75 -17.96 0.64
CA ARG A 101 -18.01 -18.73 0.61
C ARG A 101 -19.22 -17.78 0.70
N THR A 102 -20.40 -18.25 0.30
CA THR A 102 -21.64 -17.48 0.30
C THR A 102 -21.87 -16.73 1.64
N VAL A 103 -21.75 -17.43 2.76
CA VAL A 103 -21.89 -16.84 4.10
C VAL A 103 -20.80 -15.77 4.36
N GLY A 104 -19.54 -16.05 4.00
CA GLY A 104 -18.44 -15.08 4.16
C GLY A 104 -18.64 -13.82 3.31
N VAL A 105 -19.12 -14.00 2.09
CA VAL A 105 -19.42 -12.89 1.18
C VAL A 105 -20.62 -12.09 1.67
N GLY A 106 -21.76 -12.74 1.94
CA GLY A 106 -23.02 -12.08 2.19
C GLY A 106 -23.17 -11.47 3.59
N ASN A 107 -22.46 -12.00 4.59
CA ASN A 107 -22.65 -11.57 5.98
C ASN A 107 -21.57 -10.61 6.49
N ASN A 108 -20.47 -10.47 5.77
CA ASN A 108 -19.33 -9.70 6.24
C ASN A 108 -18.96 -8.58 5.26
N ASN A 109 -18.75 -7.38 5.76
CA ASN A 109 -18.28 -6.27 4.95
C ASN A 109 -16.75 -6.14 4.96
N CYS A 110 -16.22 -5.06 4.35
CA CYS A 110 -14.79 -4.79 4.29
C CYS A 110 -14.16 -4.59 5.67
N TYR A 111 -14.88 -3.99 6.63
CA TYR A 111 -14.37 -3.74 7.97
C TYR A 111 -14.22 -5.05 8.76
N ALA A 112 -15.29 -5.85 8.85
CA ALA A 112 -15.25 -7.16 9.50
C ALA A 112 -14.16 -8.06 8.91
N TYR A 113 -14.04 -8.08 7.57
CA TYR A 113 -12.97 -8.80 6.89
C TYR A 113 -11.58 -8.31 7.28
N ALA A 114 -11.36 -7.00 7.22
CA ALA A 114 -10.03 -6.44 7.45
C ALA A 114 -9.51 -6.71 8.86
N VAL A 115 -10.37 -6.67 9.86
CA VAL A 115 -10.00 -6.93 11.26
C VAL A 115 -10.12 -8.40 11.67
N GLY A 116 -10.65 -9.26 10.80
CA GLY A 116 -10.71 -10.70 11.01
C GLY A 116 -11.87 -11.16 11.91
N ASP A 117 -12.92 -10.35 12.05
CA ASP A 117 -14.15 -10.73 12.78
C ASP A 117 -15.16 -11.36 11.83
N TYR A 118 -15.12 -12.68 11.73
CA TYR A 118 -16.02 -13.45 10.86
C TYR A 118 -17.36 -13.67 11.52
N GLU A 119 -18.42 -13.28 10.80
CA GLU A 119 -19.79 -13.46 11.25
C GLU A 119 -20.54 -14.47 10.37
N LYS A 120 -21.20 -15.42 11.01
CA LYS A 120 -22.00 -16.44 10.32
C LYS A 120 -23.40 -15.95 9.98
N MET A 121 -23.95 -15.06 10.77
CA MET A 121 -25.27 -14.49 10.58
C MET A 121 -25.20 -13.03 10.15
N ARG A 122 -25.91 -12.68 9.10
CA ARG A 122 -26.03 -11.29 8.69
C ARG A 122 -27.05 -10.59 9.58
N LEU A 123 -26.54 -9.73 10.44
CA LEU A 123 -27.38 -8.86 11.27
C LEU A 123 -27.47 -7.47 10.64
N GLN A 124 -26.34 -6.80 10.50
CA GLN A 124 -26.21 -5.48 9.86
C GLN A 124 -24.81 -5.30 9.27
N LYS A 125 -24.62 -4.19 8.55
CA LYS A 125 -23.28 -3.75 8.12
C LYS A 125 -22.49 -3.31 9.34
N SER A 126 -21.36 -3.97 9.63
CA SER A 126 -20.45 -3.52 10.70
C SER A 126 -19.88 -2.14 10.37
N VAL A 127 -20.00 -1.22 11.31
CA VAL A 127 -19.58 0.17 11.17
C VAL A 127 -18.57 0.52 12.26
N PRO A 128 -17.48 1.25 11.95
CA PRO A 128 -16.53 1.69 12.97
C PRO A 128 -17.17 2.48 14.10
N GLY A 129 -16.93 2.08 15.34
CA GLY A 129 -17.49 2.67 16.56
C GLY A 129 -18.76 2.01 17.07
N GLU A 130 -19.39 1.15 16.27
CA GLU A 130 -20.67 0.54 16.64
C GLU A 130 -20.54 -0.34 17.88
N ARG A 131 -19.47 -1.14 17.96
CA ARG A 131 -19.18 -1.95 19.14
C ARG A 131 -18.95 -1.10 20.41
N ALA A 132 -18.35 0.07 20.25
CA ALA A 132 -18.14 1.02 21.34
C ALA A 132 -19.39 1.82 21.71
N GLY A 133 -20.54 1.54 21.08
CA GLY A 133 -21.79 2.30 21.31
C GLY A 133 -21.80 3.71 20.72
N ILE A 134 -20.83 4.03 19.84
CA ILE A 134 -20.75 5.35 19.23
C ILE A 134 -21.72 5.40 18.05
N ARG A 135 -22.72 6.28 18.13
CA ARG A 135 -23.69 6.47 17.05
C ARG A 135 -22.98 6.84 15.75
N ASN A 136 -23.38 6.17 14.68
CA ASN A 136 -22.88 6.45 13.35
C ASN A 136 -23.58 7.70 12.78
N LEU A 137 -22.81 8.77 12.62
CA LEU A 137 -23.29 9.96 11.93
C LEU A 137 -22.87 9.84 10.45
N SER A 138 -23.83 9.86 9.54
CA SER A 138 -23.64 9.69 8.10
C SER A 138 -22.56 10.59 7.48
N HIS A 139 -22.43 11.83 7.98
CA HIS A 139 -21.43 12.79 7.51
C HIS A 139 -19.98 12.44 7.88
N THR A 140 -19.74 11.48 8.76
CA THR A 140 -18.36 11.09 9.16
C THR A 140 -17.62 10.35 8.07
N TYR A 141 -18.28 9.85 7.05
CA TYR A 141 -17.63 9.17 5.92
C TYR A 141 -17.05 10.12 4.88
N THR A 142 -17.34 11.39 4.95
CA THR A 142 -16.92 12.34 3.92
C THR A 142 -15.49 12.82 4.07
N ASN A 143 -14.92 12.81 5.27
CA ASN A 143 -13.65 13.49 5.57
C ASN A 143 -12.69 12.76 6.51
N CYS A 144 -12.90 11.52 6.87
CA CYS A 144 -12.10 10.78 7.87
C CYS A 144 -12.19 11.31 9.32
N ARG A 145 -12.87 12.42 9.56
CA ARG A 145 -12.91 13.03 10.91
C ARG A 145 -13.60 12.09 11.91
N GLY A 146 -12.89 11.76 12.99
CA GLY A 146 -13.39 10.87 14.04
C GLY A 146 -13.46 9.38 13.68
N LEU A 147 -13.42 9.02 12.39
CA LEU A 147 -13.59 7.64 11.95
C LEU A 147 -12.42 6.72 12.38
N PRO A 148 -11.14 7.13 12.31
CA PRO A 148 -10.05 6.34 12.85
C PRO A 148 -10.14 6.09 14.35
N GLN A 149 -10.60 7.05 15.11
CA GLN A 149 -10.79 6.93 16.58
C GLN A 149 -11.86 5.87 16.90
N ARG A 150 -12.90 5.78 16.07
CA ARG A 150 -13.97 4.78 16.23
C ARG A 150 -13.47 3.36 16.00
N VAL A 151 -12.57 3.14 15.01
CA VAL A 151 -11.93 1.85 14.78
C VAL A 151 -11.15 1.39 16.02
N ILE A 152 -10.45 2.32 16.68
CA ILE A 152 -9.71 2.04 17.92
C ILE A 152 -10.67 1.78 19.08
N ALA A 153 -11.72 2.60 19.22
CA ALA A 153 -12.70 2.48 20.28
C ALA A 153 -13.42 1.14 20.31
N ASP A 154 -13.63 0.50 19.13
CA ASP A 154 -14.20 -0.84 19.08
C ASP A 154 -13.35 -1.90 19.78
N ASN A 155 -12.00 -1.71 19.82
CA ASN A 155 -11.06 -2.66 20.43
C ASN A 155 -9.82 -1.93 20.99
N PRO A 156 -9.93 -1.09 22.04
CA PRO A 156 -8.90 -0.14 22.45
C PRO A 156 -7.57 -0.80 22.89
N LYS A 157 -7.62 -2.03 23.40
CA LYS A 157 -6.41 -2.78 23.81
C LYS A 157 -5.81 -3.64 22.69
N LYS A 158 -6.45 -3.69 21.51
CA LYS A 158 -6.11 -4.62 20.43
C LYS A 158 -5.89 -3.93 19.09
N VAL A 159 -6.21 -2.66 18.99
CA VAL A 159 -6.06 -1.83 17.80
C VAL A 159 -5.39 -0.52 18.18
N TYR A 160 -4.36 -0.13 17.46
CA TYR A 160 -3.73 1.17 17.64
C TYR A 160 -3.38 1.79 16.28
N ARG A 161 -3.29 3.11 16.24
CA ARG A 161 -2.87 3.84 15.04
C ARG A 161 -1.37 3.68 14.83
N ALA A 162 -0.96 3.52 13.58
CA ALA A 162 0.44 3.45 13.18
C ALA A 162 0.64 4.16 11.85
N LYS A 163 1.86 4.62 11.55
CA LYS A 163 2.20 5.08 10.20
C LYS A 163 2.18 3.88 9.24
N ALA A 164 1.98 4.14 7.94
CA ALA A 164 1.96 3.08 6.95
C ALA A 164 3.30 2.32 6.91
N GLU A 165 4.41 3.04 7.03
CA GLU A 165 5.79 2.54 7.00
C GLU A 165 6.25 1.95 8.34
N GLU A 166 5.49 2.17 9.40
CA GLU A 166 5.83 1.64 10.72
C GLU A 166 5.52 0.16 10.80
N LYS A 167 6.47 -0.63 11.32
CA LYS A 167 6.27 -2.06 11.59
C LYS A 167 5.31 -2.24 12.76
N CYS A 168 4.29 -3.09 12.62
CA CYS A 168 3.42 -3.43 13.73
C CYS A 168 4.15 -4.27 14.79
N LYS A 169 3.75 -4.15 16.06
CA LYS A 169 4.22 -4.99 17.16
C LYS A 169 3.92 -6.47 16.87
N PRO A 170 4.62 -7.41 17.51
CA PRO A 170 4.28 -8.83 17.45
C PRO A 170 2.78 -9.07 17.71
N ASN A 171 2.22 -10.09 17.08
CA ASN A 171 0.80 -10.44 17.14
C ASN A 171 -0.17 -9.39 16.56
N HIS A 172 0.34 -8.42 15.79
CA HIS A 172 -0.47 -7.43 15.07
C HIS A 172 -0.09 -7.40 13.60
N TYR A 173 -1.03 -6.97 12.75
CA TYR A 173 -0.83 -6.78 11.32
C TYR A 173 -1.42 -5.46 10.86
N LYS A 174 -0.99 -4.97 9.70
CA LYS A 174 -1.41 -3.70 9.15
C LYS A 174 -2.80 -3.78 8.51
N VAL A 175 -3.61 -2.78 8.83
CA VAL A 175 -4.90 -2.50 8.19
C VAL A 175 -4.90 -1.04 7.76
N MET A 176 -5.41 -0.75 6.57
CA MET A 176 -5.51 0.61 6.06
C MET A 176 -6.95 0.98 5.75
N MET A 177 -7.33 2.20 6.09
CA MET A 177 -8.68 2.72 5.91
C MET A 177 -8.73 3.88 4.94
N PHE A 178 -9.73 3.85 4.08
CA PHE A 178 -10.04 4.87 3.10
C PHE A 178 -11.52 5.23 3.15
N VAL A 179 -11.86 6.39 2.62
CA VAL A 179 -13.26 6.81 2.45
C VAL A 179 -13.51 7.28 1.02
N ALA A 180 -14.74 7.06 0.57
CA ALA A 180 -15.33 7.70 -0.58
C ALA A 180 -16.27 8.80 -0.08
N PRO A 181 -16.01 10.07 -0.39
CA PRO A 181 -16.94 11.15 -0.09
C PRO A 181 -18.30 10.89 -0.72
N GLY A 182 -19.37 11.23 -0.02
CA GLY A 182 -20.72 11.13 -0.54
C GLY A 182 -20.94 12.07 -1.73
N ASN A 183 -21.83 11.67 -2.60
CA ASN A 183 -22.27 12.48 -3.72
C ASN A 183 -23.80 12.60 -3.70
N LYS A 184 -24.32 13.83 -3.70
CA LYS A 184 -25.76 14.09 -3.68
C LYS A 184 -26.50 13.54 -4.90
N ARG A 185 -25.79 13.27 -5.99
CA ARG A 185 -26.34 12.81 -7.27
C ARG A 185 -26.45 11.29 -7.40
N ASN A 186 -25.94 10.51 -6.46
CA ASN A 186 -25.98 9.05 -6.57
C ASN A 186 -26.55 8.40 -5.31
N TYR A 187 -26.77 7.07 -5.40
CA TYR A 187 -27.32 6.23 -4.32
C TYR A 187 -26.50 6.34 -3.01
N PHE A 188 -25.21 6.62 -3.10
CA PHE A 188 -24.30 6.72 -1.96
C PHE A 188 -24.14 8.18 -1.45
N ARG A 189 -25.25 8.90 -1.27
CA ARG A 189 -25.25 10.31 -0.82
C ARG A 189 -24.37 10.57 0.41
N GLN A 190 -24.27 9.60 1.29
CA GLN A 190 -23.56 9.71 2.57
C GLN A 190 -22.08 9.31 2.49
N GLY A 191 -21.60 8.86 1.35
CA GLY A 191 -20.26 8.28 1.21
C GLY A 191 -20.18 6.88 1.81
N ASP A 192 -18.97 6.34 1.85
CA ASP A 192 -18.70 5.02 2.41
C ASP A 192 -17.23 4.91 2.85
N PHE A 193 -16.91 3.88 3.61
CA PHE A 193 -15.56 3.53 4.03
C PHE A 193 -15.10 2.21 3.39
N HIS A 194 -13.78 2.04 3.30
CA HIS A 194 -13.18 0.82 2.78
C HIS A 194 -11.89 0.46 3.52
N PHE A 195 -11.65 -0.84 3.67
CA PHE A 195 -10.52 -1.35 4.41
C PHE A 195 -9.69 -2.33 3.59
N TYR A 196 -8.36 -2.27 3.81
CA TYR A 196 -7.38 -3.19 3.26
C TYR A 196 -6.64 -3.90 4.39
N LYS A 197 -6.30 -5.16 4.16
CA LYS A 197 -5.65 -6.07 5.12
C LYS A 197 -4.33 -6.57 4.57
N GLN A 198 -3.25 -6.45 5.35
CA GLN A 198 -1.93 -6.97 4.99
C GLN A 198 -1.83 -8.47 5.25
N HIS A 199 -1.08 -9.16 4.37
CA HIS A 199 -0.79 -10.58 4.45
C HIS A 199 0.71 -10.82 4.25
N GLY A 200 1.27 -11.78 4.99
CA GLY A 200 2.66 -12.24 4.85
C GLY A 200 2.78 -13.56 4.08
N GLU A 201 1.65 -14.23 3.83
CA GLU A 201 1.56 -15.48 3.10
C GLU A 201 0.26 -15.51 2.30
N VAL A 202 0.31 -16.15 1.14
CA VAL A 202 -0.85 -16.31 0.26
C VAL A 202 -1.14 -17.79 -0.02
N GLU A 203 -2.41 -18.11 -0.11
CA GLU A 203 -2.92 -19.34 -0.70
C GLU A 203 -3.52 -18.96 -2.06
N TYR A 204 -2.81 -19.30 -3.13
CA TYR A 204 -3.15 -18.90 -4.49
C TYR A 204 -3.66 -20.09 -5.29
N LYS A 205 -4.86 -19.99 -5.85
CA LYS A 205 -5.41 -21.00 -6.76
C LYS A 205 -4.86 -20.80 -8.16
N VAL A 206 -4.11 -21.78 -8.64
CA VAL A 206 -3.54 -21.78 -10.00
C VAL A 206 -4.65 -21.69 -11.03
N LYS A 207 -4.51 -20.76 -11.98
CA LYS A 207 -5.42 -20.60 -13.11
C LYS A 207 -4.81 -21.23 -14.37
N LYS A 208 -5.66 -21.62 -15.33
CA LYS A 208 -5.22 -22.04 -16.66
C LYS A 208 -4.36 -20.94 -17.29
N GLY A 209 -3.23 -21.28 -17.89
CA GLY A 209 -2.28 -20.32 -18.46
C GLY A 209 -1.32 -19.64 -17.48
N ASN A 210 -1.37 -19.95 -16.17
CA ASN A 210 -0.36 -19.44 -15.26
C ASN A 210 1.00 -20.08 -15.51
N THR A 211 2.06 -19.24 -15.49
CA THR A 211 3.46 -19.66 -15.39
C THR A 211 4.03 -19.26 -14.03
N TYR A 212 5.16 -19.84 -13.63
CA TYR A 212 5.85 -19.43 -12.39
C TYR A 212 6.24 -17.96 -12.43
N GLU A 213 6.67 -17.46 -13.59
CA GLU A 213 7.06 -16.09 -13.86
C GLU A 213 5.87 -15.14 -13.74
N SER A 214 4.71 -15.51 -14.32
CA SER A 214 3.49 -14.68 -14.24
C SER A 214 2.99 -14.53 -12.81
N ILE A 215 3.00 -15.63 -12.03
CA ILE A 215 2.63 -15.61 -10.62
C ILE A 215 3.65 -14.79 -9.80
N ALA A 216 4.96 -15.04 -10.01
CA ALA A 216 6.03 -14.32 -9.32
C ALA A 216 5.98 -12.81 -9.59
N LYS A 217 5.77 -12.41 -10.85
CA LYS A 217 5.56 -11.01 -11.26
C LYS A 217 4.34 -10.39 -10.59
N PHE A 218 3.22 -11.10 -10.56
CA PHE A 218 1.99 -10.63 -9.91
C PHE A 218 2.21 -10.35 -8.42
N PHE A 219 2.84 -11.26 -7.67
CA PHE A 219 3.08 -11.11 -6.24
C PHE A 219 4.36 -10.32 -5.90
N LYS A 220 5.17 -9.96 -6.91
CA LYS A 220 6.49 -9.32 -6.74
C LYS A 220 7.42 -10.12 -5.83
N VAL A 221 7.50 -11.40 -6.06
CA VAL A 221 8.37 -12.33 -5.35
C VAL A 221 9.34 -13.02 -6.34
N PRO A 222 10.47 -13.57 -5.86
CA PRO A 222 11.35 -14.38 -6.72
C PRO A 222 10.62 -15.60 -7.31
N VAL A 223 10.89 -15.95 -8.56
CA VAL A 223 10.32 -17.11 -9.24
C VAL A 223 10.59 -18.41 -8.47
N SER A 224 11.80 -18.53 -7.90
CA SER A 224 12.20 -19.67 -7.06
C SER A 224 11.27 -19.91 -5.88
N ARG A 225 10.68 -18.83 -5.31
CA ARG A 225 9.71 -18.94 -4.20
C ARG A 225 8.40 -19.59 -4.65
N VAL A 226 7.95 -19.27 -5.85
CA VAL A 226 6.73 -19.88 -6.43
C VAL A 226 6.99 -21.32 -6.83
N LYS A 227 8.16 -21.61 -7.44
CA LYS A 227 8.58 -22.98 -7.80
C LYS A 227 8.61 -23.91 -6.57
N ARG A 228 9.17 -23.43 -5.44
CA ARG A 228 9.19 -24.18 -4.18
C ARG A 228 7.81 -24.45 -3.58
N ALA A 229 6.79 -23.67 -3.94
CA ALA A 229 5.41 -23.88 -3.48
C ALA A 229 4.71 -25.07 -4.14
N GLY A 230 5.27 -25.61 -5.25
CA GLY A 230 4.80 -26.82 -5.91
C GLY A 230 4.52 -26.67 -7.39
N LYS A 231 4.08 -27.77 -8.02
CA LYS A 231 3.77 -27.85 -9.46
C LYS A 231 2.54 -27.00 -9.80
N LEU A 232 2.56 -26.36 -10.97
CA LEU A 232 1.44 -25.58 -11.51
C LEU A 232 0.40 -26.54 -12.13
N VAL A 233 -0.63 -26.84 -11.38
CA VAL A 233 -1.79 -27.57 -11.85
C VAL A 233 -3.01 -26.65 -11.72
N PRO A 234 -3.77 -26.38 -12.78
CA PRO A 234 -4.97 -25.56 -12.71
C PRO A 234 -5.92 -26.07 -11.59
N GLY A 235 -6.42 -25.15 -10.77
CA GLY A 235 -7.23 -25.48 -9.61
C GLY A 235 -6.48 -25.78 -8.32
N LYS A 236 -5.21 -26.19 -8.38
CA LYS A 236 -4.37 -26.48 -7.21
C LYS A 236 -4.06 -25.19 -6.42
N LEU A 237 -3.98 -25.31 -5.10
CA LEU A 237 -3.59 -24.24 -4.20
C LEU A 237 -2.08 -24.27 -3.95
N LEU A 238 -1.39 -23.18 -4.29
CA LEU A 238 0.00 -22.93 -3.92
C LEU A 238 0.05 -22.06 -2.67
N LYS A 239 0.96 -22.36 -1.75
CA LYS A 239 1.19 -21.58 -0.52
C LYS A 239 2.60 -21.04 -0.53
N PHE A 240 2.76 -19.72 -0.44
CA PHE A 240 4.08 -19.09 -0.39
C PHE A 240 4.04 -17.73 0.31
N LYS A 241 5.20 -17.30 0.81
CA LYS A 241 5.38 -15.99 1.44
C LYS A 241 5.27 -14.89 0.38
N ALA A 242 4.39 -13.91 0.62
CA ALA A 242 4.23 -12.72 -0.19
C ALA A 242 3.69 -11.57 0.67
N ASN A 243 4.25 -10.38 0.49
CA ASN A 243 3.79 -9.18 1.17
C ASN A 243 2.77 -8.47 0.29
N VAL A 244 1.52 -8.68 0.57
CA VAL A 244 0.41 -8.15 -0.23
C VAL A 244 -0.74 -7.69 0.65
N PHE A 245 -1.56 -6.81 0.10
CA PHE A 245 -2.83 -6.44 0.70
C PHE A 245 -3.99 -7.06 -0.05
N SER A 246 -5.05 -7.31 0.68
CA SER A 246 -6.34 -7.68 0.09
C SER A 246 -7.45 -6.78 0.63
N HIS A 247 -8.56 -6.80 -0.05
CA HIS A 247 -9.78 -6.14 0.37
C HIS A 247 -11.02 -6.96 0.01
N LYS A 248 -12.17 -6.57 0.53
CA LYS A 248 -13.47 -7.18 0.24
C LYS A 248 -14.47 -6.10 -0.13
N ARG A 249 -15.08 -6.19 -1.31
CA ARG A 249 -16.04 -5.19 -1.78
C ARG A 249 -17.41 -5.39 -1.12
N GLY A 250 -17.53 -4.87 0.09
CA GLY A 250 -18.78 -4.96 0.85
C GLY A 250 -19.31 -6.39 0.95
N TRP A 251 -20.56 -6.58 0.58
CA TRP A 251 -21.25 -7.89 0.50
C TRP A 251 -21.25 -8.50 -0.90
N ALA A 252 -20.56 -7.85 -1.85
CA ALA A 252 -20.61 -8.28 -3.26
C ALA A 252 -19.53 -9.30 -3.61
N THR A 253 -18.40 -9.33 -2.92
CA THR A 253 -17.28 -10.21 -3.28
C THR A 253 -16.67 -10.91 -2.07
N GLY A 254 -15.99 -12.02 -2.31
CA GLY A 254 -14.96 -12.53 -1.41
C GLY A 254 -13.72 -11.63 -1.38
N PRO A 255 -12.64 -12.04 -0.68
CA PRO A 255 -11.39 -11.29 -0.64
C PRO A 255 -10.74 -11.19 -2.02
N LEU A 256 -10.27 -10.00 -2.36
CA LEU A 256 -9.58 -9.70 -3.61
C LEU A 256 -8.15 -9.23 -3.32
N LEU A 257 -7.18 -9.74 -4.10
CA LEU A 257 -5.76 -9.31 -4.06
C LEU A 257 -5.47 -8.22 -5.10
N ILE A 258 -6.46 -7.85 -5.91
CA ILE A 258 -6.32 -6.95 -7.04
C ILE A 258 -7.01 -5.61 -6.79
N ASP A 259 -6.43 -4.57 -7.33
CA ASP A 259 -7.02 -3.24 -7.39
C ASP A 259 -8.04 -3.10 -8.54
N ALA A 260 -8.58 -1.90 -8.75
CA ALA A 260 -9.56 -1.64 -9.82
C ALA A 260 -9.00 -1.83 -11.24
N LYS A 261 -7.68 -1.86 -11.41
CA LYS A 261 -6.98 -2.12 -12.69
C LYS A 261 -6.47 -3.56 -12.79
N GLY A 262 -6.88 -4.48 -11.90
CA GLY A 262 -6.45 -5.87 -11.89
C GLY A 262 -5.02 -6.09 -11.42
N LYS A 263 -4.33 -5.08 -10.87
CA LYS A 263 -2.97 -5.19 -10.36
C LYS A 263 -2.96 -5.64 -8.90
N SER A 264 -1.98 -6.48 -8.54
CA SER A 264 -1.79 -6.89 -7.14
C SER A 264 -1.48 -5.70 -6.24
N ILE A 265 -2.00 -5.71 -5.02
CA ILE A 265 -1.91 -4.60 -4.08
C ILE A 265 -0.76 -4.84 -3.11
N GLN A 266 0.35 -4.12 -3.23
CA GLN A 266 1.44 -4.09 -2.25
C GLN A 266 1.36 -2.89 -1.30
N ASP A 267 0.78 -1.79 -1.79
CA ASP A 267 0.50 -0.61 -0.99
C ASP A 267 -0.85 -0.05 -1.40
N PRO A 268 -1.86 -0.11 -0.52
CA PRO A 268 -3.18 0.40 -0.84
C PRO A 268 -3.23 1.89 -1.18
N ARG A 269 -2.27 2.70 -0.74
CA ARG A 269 -2.26 4.15 -0.98
C ARG A 269 -2.08 4.50 -2.46
N ILE A 270 -1.40 3.63 -3.21
CA ILE A 270 -1.11 3.81 -4.64
C ILE A 270 -1.90 2.87 -5.54
N ALA A 271 -2.67 1.94 -4.96
CA ALA A 271 -3.55 1.05 -5.71
C ALA A 271 -4.68 1.85 -6.38
N SER A 272 -5.10 1.40 -7.56
CA SER A 272 -6.26 1.99 -8.23
C SER A 272 -7.54 1.65 -7.46
N ARG A 273 -8.35 2.66 -7.21
CA ARG A 273 -9.66 2.52 -6.57
C ARG A 273 -10.77 3.10 -7.45
N ASP A 274 -10.51 3.12 -8.75
CA ASP A 274 -11.42 3.67 -9.75
C ASP A 274 -12.52 2.67 -10.10
N TYR A 275 -13.34 2.38 -9.10
CA TYR A 275 -14.50 1.51 -9.25
C TYR A 275 -15.73 2.28 -9.71
N PRO A 276 -16.61 1.67 -10.52
CA PRO A 276 -17.90 2.27 -10.84
C PRO A 276 -18.67 2.63 -9.56
N GLY A 277 -19.11 3.86 -9.44
CA GLY A 277 -19.95 4.37 -8.37
C GLY A 277 -19.19 4.94 -7.16
N LEU A 278 -18.36 4.19 -6.48
CA LEU A 278 -17.65 4.64 -5.27
C LEU A 278 -16.14 4.54 -5.41
N ASN A 279 -15.49 5.70 -5.38
CA ASN A 279 -14.04 5.83 -5.39
C ASN A 279 -13.51 6.17 -4.00
N TYR A 280 -12.94 5.19 -3.30
CA TYR A 280 -12.37 5.36 -1.96
C TYR A 280 -10.99 6.02 -2.03
N LYS A 281 -10.91 7.25 -2.61
CA LYS A 281 -9.63 7.93 -2.89
C LYS A 281 -8.97 8.52 -1.65
N LYS A 282 -9.74 8.87 -0.63
CA LYS A 282 -9.21 9.55 0.55
C LYS A 282 -8.67 8.54 1.57
N TYR A 283 -7.35 8.51 1.71
CA TYR A 283 -6.70 7.75 2.78
C TYR A 283 -6.95 8.40 4.15
N CYS A 284 -7.37 7.61 5.13
CA CYS A 284 -7.69 8.10 6.47
C CYS A 284 -6.64 7.73 7.52
N SER A 285 -6.22 6.47 7.55
CA SER A 285 -5.29 6.00 8.57
C SER A 285 -4.80 4.59 8.26
N SER A 286 -3.65 4.25 8.87
CA SER A 286 -3.23 2.87 9.09
C SER A 286 -3.39 2.50 10.56
N PHE A 287 -3.65 1.22 10.78
CA PHE A 287 -3.78 0.62 12.10
C PHE A 287 -2.92 -0.64 12.16
N CYS A 288 -2.43 -0.93 13.36
CA CYS A 288 -1.97 -2.26 13.74
C CYS A 288 -3.08 -2.95 14.52
N VAL A 289 -3.54 -4.07 14.01
CA VAL A 289 -4.68 -4.82 14.52
C VAL A 289 -4.18 -6.16 15.06
N LYS A 290 -4.54 -6.52 16.29
CA LYS A 290 -4.19 -7.82 16.87
C LYS A 290 -4.77 -8.94 16.02
N ASN A 291 -3.98 -9.98 15.77
CA ASN A 291 -4.35 -11.07 14.85
C ASN A 291 -5.45 -12.01 15.35
N ARG A 292 -5.90 -11.86 16.60
CA ARG A 292 -6.98 -12.66 17.19
C ARG A 292 -7.84 -11.85 18.15
N GLY A 293 -9.10 -12.26 18.28
CA GLY A 293 -10.03 -11.77 19.29
C GLY A 293 -10.49 -10.32 19.09
N ILE A 294 -10.42 -9.82 17.87
CA ILE A 294 -11.06 -8.56 17.48
C ILE A 294 -12.56 -8.81 17.31
N LYS A 295 -13.35 -7.83 17.71
CA LYS A 295 -14.78 -7.77 17.49
C LYS A 295 -15.16 -6.42 16.92
N VAL A 296 -16.05 -6.41 15.92
CA VAL A 296 -16.68 -5.20 15.41
C VAL A 296 -18.18 -5.27 15.64
N GLY A 297 -18.83 -4.15 15.81
CA GLY A 297 -20.26 -4.16 16.08
C GLY A 297 -21.02 -4.73 14.88
N HIS A 298 -21.41 -5.96 14.98
CA HIS A 298 -22.59 -6.45 14.32
C HIS A 298 -23.71 -6.11 15.28
N THR A 299 -24.75 -5.43 14.89
CA THR A 299 -25.86 -5.08 15.78
C THR A 299 -26.47 -6.35 16.33
N HIS A 300 -25.95 -6.77 17.45
CA HIS A 300 -26.52 -7.89 18.18
C HIS A 300 -27.75 -7.39 18.91
N PRO A 301 -28.91 -8.10 18.91
CA PRO A 301 -30.10 -7.69 19.63
C PRO A 301 -29.85 -7.30 21.10
N LYS A 302 -28.82 -7.89 21.74
CA LYS A 302 -28.39 -7.54 23.10
C LYS A 302 -27.73 -6.16 23.21
N ILE A 303 -27.16 -5.58 22.15
CA ILE A 303 -26.52 -4.26 22.14
C ILE A 303 -27.57 -3.17 21.99
N VAL A 304 -28.64 -3.42 21.23
CA VAL A 304 -29.76 -2.49 21.05
C VAL A 304 -30.53 -2.25 22.37
N LYS A 305 -30.60 -3.25 23.25
CA LYS A 305 -31.26 -3.14 24.55
C LYS A 305 -30.52 -2.31 25.59
N LYS A 306 -29.22 -2.04 25.42
CA LYS A 306 -28.41 -1.19 26.34
C LYS A 306 -28.41 0.29 25.97
N THR A 307 -29.03 0.69 24.89
CA THR A 307 -29.03 2.07 24.36
C THR A 307 -30.42 2.72 24.37
N ARG A 308 -31.39 2.12 25.05
CA ARG A 308 -32.70 2.74 25.34
C ARG A 308 -32.75 3.27 26.74
#